data_29bd5976604aad4bfbbc8e48db0afcc8
#
_entry.id   29bd5976604aad4bfbbc8e48db0afcc8
#
_cell.length_a   1.000
_cell.length_b   1.000
_cell.length_c   1.000
_cell.angle_alpha   90.00
_cell.angle_beta   90.00
_cell.angle_gamma   90.00
#
_symmetry.space_group_name_H-M   'P 1'
#
loop_
_entity.id
_entity.type
_entity.pdbx_description
1 polymer ?
#
loop_
_entity_poly.entity_id
_entity_poly.type
_entity_poly.pdbx_seq_one_letter_code
_entity_poly.pdbx_strand_id
1 'polypeptide(L)'
;MNLEEKIIEALKTVFDPEIPVNIYELGLIYALDIDKENNVKVLMTLTAPTCPIAEDIVNEVKEKVSKVEGVNTSTVELSFDPPWDMSKMSLEAKMELGFI
;
A
#
# COMPACT_ATOMS: atom_id res chain seq x y z
N MET A 1 8.79 -8.65 15.47
CA MET A 1 8.26 -7.49 14.72
C MET A 1 7.05 -6.91 15.43
N ASN A 2 6.92 -5.60 15.44
CA ASN A 2 5.71 -4.98 15.97
C ASN A 2 4.59 -5.06 14.92
N LEU A 3 3.38 -4.65 15.30
CA LEU A 3 2.23 -4.76 14.41
C LEU A 3 2.41 -3.96 13.12
N GLU A 4 2.95 -2.75 13.22
CA GLU A 4 3.21 -1.91 12.05
C GLU A 4 4.13 -2.59 11.05
N GLU A 5 5.21 -3.20 11.54
CA GLU A 5 6.14 -3.90 10.65
C GLU A 5 5.50 -5.10 9.98
N LYS A 6 4.65 -5.84 10.70
CA LYS A 6 3.92 -6.98 10.13
C LYS A 6 2.98 -6.51 9.01
N ILE A 7 2.33 -5.38 9.20
CA ILE A 7 1.43 -4.81 8.20
C ILE A 7 2.22 -4.37 6.98
N ILE A 8 3.37 -3.72 7.17
CA ILE A 8 4.24 -3.30 6.07
C ILE A 8 4.70 -4.52 5.27
N GLU A 9 5.08 -5.60 5.94
CA GLU A 9 5.47 -6.83 5.24
C GLU A 9 4.31 -7.40 4.42
N ALA A 10 3.09 -7.32 4.94
CA ALA A 10 1.91 -7.76 4.19
C ALA A 10 1.68 -6.88 2.96
N LEU A 11 1.86 -5.56 3.09
CA LEU A 11 1.70 -4.63 1.98
C LEU A 11 2.73 -4.87 0.88
N LYS A 12 3.92 -5.33 1.24
CA LYS A 12 4.97 -5.66 0.27
C LYS A 12 4.65 -6.89 -0.57
N THR A 13 3.58 -7.61 -0.26
CA THR A 13 3.14 -8.75 -1.06
C THR A 13 2.11 -8.37 -2.11
N VAL A 14 1.67 -7.12 -2.13
CA VAL A 14 0.67 -6.63 -3.08
C VAL A 14 1.38 -5.87 -4.19
N PHE A 15 1.11 -6.24 -5.43
CA PHE A 15 1.76 -5.66 -6.60
C PHE A 15 0.73 -4.99 -7.49
N ASP A 16 1.12 -3.86 -8.09
CA ASP A 16 0.39 -3.29 -9.21
C ASP A 16 0.57 -4.23 -10.39
N PRO A 17 -0.50 -4.66 -11.06
CA PRO A 17 -0.39 -5.66 -12.13
C PRO A 17 0.41 -5.19 -13.34
N GLU A 18 0.60 -3.89 -13.51
CA GLU A 18 1.34 -3.34 -14.63
C GLU A 18 2.80 -3.04 -14.30
N ILE A 19 3.16 -3.06 -13.03
CA ILE A 19 4.50 -2.69 -12.58
C ILE A 19 5.05 -3.80 -11.67
N PRO A 20 6.24 -4.34 -11.95
CA PRO A 20 6.79 -5.47 -11.18
C PRO A 20 7.42 -5.06 -9.85
N VAL A 21 6.80 -4.12 -9.16
CA VAL A 21 7.24 -3.63 -7.84
C VAL A 21 6.02 -3.58 -6.94
N ASN A 22 6.19 -3.93 -5.67
CA ASN A 22 5.08 -3.91 -4.73
C ASN A 22 4.61 -2.48 -4.44
N ILE A 23 3.36 -2.37 -3.98
CA ILE A 23 2.73 -1.07 -3.78
C ILE A 23 3.39 -0.23 -2.69
N TYR A 24 4.01 -0.87 -1.70
CA TYR A 24 4.70 -0.14 -0.64
C TYR A 24 5.94 0.57 -1.18
N GLU A 25 6.75 -0.15 -1.96
CA GLU A 25 7.96 0.42 -2.56
C GLU A 25 7.64 1.45 -3.66
N LEU A 26 6.48 1.32 -4.31
CA LEU A 26 6.03 2.32 -5.28
C LEU A 26 5.64 3.65 -4.62
N GLY A 27 5.49 3.66 -3.30
CA GLY A 27 5.07 4.88 -2.60
C GLY A 27 3.58 5.14 -2.67
N LEU A 28 2.78 4.11 -2.87
CA LEU A 28 1.33 4.24 -2.94
C LEU A 28 0.69 4.35 -1.56
N ILE A 29 1.39 3.97 -0.50
CA ILE A 29 0.89 4.05 0.87
C ILE A 29 1.28 5.40 1.46
N TYR A 30 0.30 6.26 1.69
CA TYR A 30 0.53 7.61 2.20
C TYR A 30 0.51 7.68 3.73
N ALA A 31 -0.31 6.87 4.37
CA ALA A 31 -0.38 6.85 5.83
C ALA A 31 -0.86 5.50 6.32
N LEU A 32 -0.42 5.14 7.51
CA LEU A 32 -0.80 3.90 8.16
C LEU A 32 -1.09 4.22 9.62
N ASP A 33 -2.36 4.16 10.00
CA ASP A 33 -2.80 4.45 11.36
C ASP A 33 -3.25 3.19 12.06
N ILE A 34 -2.76 2.99 13.26
CA ILE A 34 -3.14 1.87 14.11
C ILE A 34 -3.59 2.45 15.45
N ASP A 35 -4.85 2.21 15.83
CA ASP A 35 -5.36 2.71 17.09
C ASP A 35 -5.09 1.75 18.25
N LYS A 36 -5.56 2.11 19.45
CA LYS A 36 -5.31 1.34 20.67
C LYS A 36 -5.96 -0.05 20.63
N GLU A 37 -6.97 -0.23 19.82
CA GLU A 37 -7.70 -1.49 19.70
C GLU A 37 -7.22 -2.31 18.50
N ASN A 38 -6.12 -1.89 17.89
CA ASN A 38 -5.53 -2.52 16.71
C ASN A 38 -6.45 -2.47 15.48
N ASN A 39 -7.25 -1.42 15.40
CA ASN A 39 -7.96 -1.10 14.17
C ASN A 39 -7.00 -0.37 13.26
N VAL A 40 -6.85 -0.85 12.05
CA VAL A 40 -5.86 -0.35 11.11
C VAL A 40 -6.55 0.42 9.99
N LYS A 41 -6.04 1.60 9.69
CA LYS A 41 -6.50 2.40 8.56
C LYS A 41 -5.32 2.68 7.65
N VAL A 42 -5.47 2.32 6.39
CA VAL A 42 -4.45 2.56 5.36
C VAL A 42 -4.96 3.66 4.43
N LEU A 43 -4.19 4.73 4.32
CA LEU A 43 -4.45 5.78 3.33
C LEU A 43 -3.50 5.55 2.17
N MET A 44 -4.04 5.31 0.99
CA MET A 44 -3.23 4.99 -0.17
C MET A 44 -3.74 5.69 -1.42
N THR A 45 -2.91 5.68 -2.45
CA THR A 45 -3.26 6.18 -3.77
C THR A 45 -2.97 5.11 -4.82
N LEU A 46 -3.23 5.44 -6.07
CA LEU A 46 -2.92 4.59 -7.21
C LEU A 46 -2.15 5.40 -8.24
N THR A 47 -1.48 4.72 -9.16
CA THR A 47 -0.68 5.38 -10.19
C THR A 47 -1.54 6.11 -11.20
N ALA A 48 -2.81 5.71 -11.36
CA ALA A 48 -3.75 6.37 -12.24
C ALA A 48 -5.15 6.39 -11.59
N PRO A 49 -5.83 7.55 -11.55
CA PRO A 49 -7.14 7.65 -10.91
C PRO A 49 -8.26 6.91 -11.64
N THR A 50 -8.06 6.55 -12.90
CA THR A 50 -9.07 5.87 -13.70
C THR A 50 -8.74 4.39 -13.93
N CYS A 51 -7.89 3.81 -13.09
CA CYS A 51 -7.50 2.41 -13.21
C CYS A 51 -8.71 1.51 -12.96
N PRO A 52 -9.13 0.66 -13.93
CA PRO A 52 -10.30 -0.19 -13.74
C PRO A 52 -10.08 -1.31 -12.71
N ILE A 53 -8.84 -1.57 -12.36
CA ILE A 53 -8.49 -2.60 -11.36
C ILE A 53 -8.26 -2.00 -9.97
N ALA A 54 -8.56 -0.71 -9.80
CA ALA A 54 -8.36 -0.01 -8.52
C ALA A 54 -9.05 -0.73 -7.36
N GLU A 55 -10.28 -1.18 -7.58
CA GLU A 55 -11.02 -1.89 -6.54
C GLU A 55 -10.35 -3.20 -6.17
N ASP A 56 -9.77 -3.89 -7.13
CA ASP A 56 -9.09 -5.16 -6.88
C ASP A 56 -7.86 -4.96 -6.00
N ILE A 57 -7.09 -3.91 -6.28
CA ILE A 57 -5.90 -3.58 -5.48
C ILE A 57 -6.32 -3.20 -4.06
N VAL A 58 -7.33 -2.34 -3.93
CA VAL A 58 -7.83 -1.91 -2.62
C VAL A 58 -8.35 -3.10 -1.82
N ASN A 59 -9.11 -3.98 -2.44
CA ASN A 59 -9.64 -5.17 -1.77
C ASN A 59 -8.52 -6.11 -1.36
N GLU A 60 -7.49 -6.25 -2.18
CA GLU A 60 -6.34 -7.09 -1.84
C GLU A 60 -5.59 -6.51 -0.65
N VAL A 61 -5.36 -5.20 -0.62
CA VAL A 61 -4.71 -4.54 0.49
C VAL A 61 -5.50 -4.75 1.78
N LYS A 62 -6.80 -4.52 1.72
CA LYS A 62 -7.68 -4.70 2.87
C LYS A 62 -7.63 -6.13 3.38
N GLU A 63 -7.70 -7.10 2.48
CA GLU A 63 -7.66 -8.51 2.84
C GLU A 63 -6.32 -8.89 3.45
N LYS A 64 -5.22 -8.49 2.83
CA LYS A 64 -3.88 -8.80 3.33
C LYS A 64 -3.65 -8.21 4.72
N VAL A 65 -4.05 -6.97 4.93
CA VAL A 65 -3.90 -6.32 6.23
C VAL A 65 -4.78 -7.00 7.27
N SER A 66 -6.01 -7.36 6.92
CA SER A 66 -6.92 -8.02 7.87
C SER A 66 -6.44 -9.39 8.33
N LYS A 67 -5.61 -10.05 7.53
CA LYS A 67 -5.06 -11.36 7.86
C LYS A 67 -3.80 -11.29 8.72
N VAL A 68 -3.27 -10.11 8.95
CA VAL A 68 -2.10 -9.95 9.82
C VAL A 68 -2.51 -10.24 11.25
N GLU A 69 -1.74 -11.10 11.91
CA GLU A 69 -2.01 -11.45 13.31
C GLU A 69 -1.90 -10.20 14.19
N GLY A 70 -2.94 -9.97 14.97
CA GLY A 70 -3.02 -8.82 15.86
C GLY A 70 -3.89 -7.69 15.33
N VAL A 71 -4.27 -7.72 14.06
CA VAL A 71 -5.17 -6.71 13.48
C VAL A 71 -6.62 -7.03 13.84
N ASN A 72 -7.31 -6.06 14.43
CA ASN A 72 -8.72 -6.21 14.78
C ASN A 72 -9.61 -5.93 13.55
N THR A 73 -9.45 -4.74 12.95
CA THR A 73 -10.16 -4.39 11.72
C THR A 73 -9.21 -3.71 10.76
N SER A 74 -9.53 -3.76 9.48
CA SER A 74 -8.76 -3.04 8.47
C SER A 74 -9.69 -2.20 7.61
N THR A 75 -9.27 -0.97 7.32
CA THR A 75 -9.98 -0.05 6.45
C THR A 75 -8.97 0.55 5.49
N VAL A 76 -9.34 0.66 4.22
CA VAL A 76 -8.50 1.28 3.21
C VAL A 76 -9.23 2.48 2.65
N GLU A 77 -8.56 3.62 2.61
CA GLU A 77 -9.09 4.84 2.06
C GLU A 77 -8.21 5.29 0.90
N LEU A 78 -8.83 5.61 -0.23
CA LEU A 78 -8.12 6.12 -1.39
C LEU A 78 -8.09 7.63 -1.38
N SER A 79 -6.94 8.19 -1.74
CA SER A 79 -6.78 9.62 -1.92
C SER A 79 -5.91 9.87 -3.14
N PHE A 80 -6.29 10.84 -3.97
CA PHE A 80 -5.50 11.25 -5.12
C PHE A 80 -4.89 12.64 -4.92
N ASP A 81 -4.86 13.09 -3.67
CA ASP A 81 -4.26 14.37 -3.29
C ASP A 81 -3.31 14.14 -2.10
N PRO A 82 -2.01 14.34 -2.27
CA PRO A 82 -1.33 14.73 -3.52
C PRO A 82 -1.32 13.60 -4.54
N PRO A 83 -1.24 13.92 -5.85
CA PRO A 83 -1.17 12.87 -6.87
C PRO A 83 0.16 12.13 -6.77
N TRP A 84 0.13 10.85 -7.13
CA TRP A 84 1.33 10.03 -7.14
C TRP A 84 2.25 10.45 -8.28
N ASP A 85 3.57 10.42 -8.03
CA ASP A 85 4.58 10.57 -9.06
C ASP A 85 5.79 9.69 -8.72
N MET A 86 6.75 9.61 -9.64
CA MET A 86 7.90 8.73 -9.48
C MET A 86 8.81 9.10 -8.31
N SER A 87 8.74 10.34 -7.84
CA SER A 87 9.57 10.76 -6.70
C SER A 87 9.14 10.07 -5.39
N LYS A 88 7.95 9.50 -5.36
CA LYS A 88 7.44 8.78 -4.18
C LYS A 88 7.93 7.35 -4.09
N MET A 89 8.55 6.84 -5.16
CA MET A 89 9.13 5.50 -5.15
C MET A 89 10.32 5.42 -4.21
N SER A 90 10.52 4.25 -3.59
CA SER A 90 11.75 3.98 -2.86
C SER A 90 12.92 3.90 -3.84
N LEU A 91 14.14 4.00 -3.30
CA LEU A 91 15.34 3.83 -4.10
C LEU A 91 15.37 2.46 -4.76
N GLU A 92 14.99 1.42 -4.01
CA GLU A 92 14.95 0.05 -4.54
C GLU A 92 14.00 -0.08 -5.71
N ALA A 93 12.82 0.54 -5.62
CA ALA A 93 11.85 0.52 -6.71
C ALA A 93 12.38 1.21 -7.95
N LYS A 94 13.05 2.35 -7.78
CA LYS A 94 13.65 3.07 -8.91
C LYS A 94 14.73 2.24 -9.60
N MET A 95 15.55 1.55 -8.83
CA MET A 95 16.59 0.68 -9.37
C MET A 95 15.99 -0.50 -10.12
N GLU A 96 14.96 -1.12 -9.56
CA GLU A 96 14.27 -2.26 -10.16
C GLU A 96 13.67 -1.91 -11.51
N LEU A 97 13.13 -0.69 -11.62
CA LEU A 97 12.50 -0.22 -12.85
C LEU A 97 13.46 0.48 -13.81
N GLY A 98 14.71 0.63 -13.42
CA GLY A 98 15.73 1.22 -14.29
C GLY A 98 15.72 2.73 -14.38
N PHE A 99 15.17 3.43 -13.38
CA PHE A 99 15.14 4.89 -13.37
C PHE A 99 16.44 5.52 -12.84
N ILE A 100 17.30 4.72 -12.25
CA ILE A 100 18.62 5.16 -11.79
C ILE A 100 19.65 4.06 -11.99
#